data_3fe58f11ae4a650b2f0040735c2c5e6b
#
_entry.id   3fe58f11ae4a650b2f0040735c2c5e6b
#
_cell.length_a   1.000
_cell.length_b   1.000
_cell.length_c   1.000
_cell.angle_alpha   90.00
_cell.angle_beta   90.00
_cell.angle_gamma   90.00
#
_symmetry.space_group_name_H-M   'P 1'
#
loop_
_entity.id
_entity.type
_entity.pdbx_description
1 polymer ?
#
loop_
_entity_poly.entity_id
_entity_poly.type
_entity_poly.pdbx_seq_one_letter_code
_entity_poly.pdbx_strand_id
1 'polypeptide(L)'
;MTKALHPNVDKAMAWGRSVLRGKVPACRYIHLTIQRHFDDLAASRKRGFRFKFDPAKAEKKLKLIQLLPHTKGEWAFKRQLISLEPWQLFGMAVTFGWVRKKGGYRRFRESYWEVPRKNGKSVIAAGVGISMFVADGEFGAEVYSGATTEKQAWEVFRPAKLMVSKSPMLIQAAGIEVNASNMNIPSDFSRFEPLIGDPGDGASPSCAIVDEYHEHRTSAQYDTMLTGMGARRQPLMFIITTAGADIEGPCYDKRRQVIEMLEGTVPDDELFGYIWTLDEGDDWTDPKMLAKANPNHGISVFQEYLESQQARAIRSARFTNTFKTKHLNLWVSAKSGFFNMEDWKACEDTTLTLEQFEGQEWIAGFDLARKLDMNSRARLFWRVIDGKTHYYSVGPKFWVPYDTAFNTDNKRMSERFQAWVNSKHLDVTDGAEIDYREILEDTKEANHQAPLRESPIDPHGATGLSHDLDDEGFNPITITQNYTNMSDAMKELEAAITAGRFHHDGNPIMTWCIGNVIGKFLPGNDDVVRPIKQGDDNKIDGAVALIMAIGRVLANAGEPDASGFFENPIMVGL
;
A
#
# COMPACT_ATOMS: atom_id res chain seq x y z
N MET A 1 -50.23 -0.66 15.30
CA MET A 1 -48.97 -0.11 14.71
C MET A 1 -49.00 -0.44 13.23
N THR A 2 -49.12 0.55 12.38
CA THR A 2 -49.00 0.38 10.92
C THR A 2 -47.60 -0.14 10.61
N LYS A 3 -47.51 -1.32 9.96
CA LYS A 3 -46.24 -1.95 9.57
C LYS A 3 -45.49 -0.97 8.64
N ALA A 4 -44.26 -0.59 9.00
CA ALA A 4 -43.46 0.30 8.17
C ALA A 4 -43.36 -0.28 6.75
N LEU A 5 -43.65 0.56 5.75
CA LEU A 5 -43.70 0.14 4.34
C LEU A 5 -42.30 -0.25 3.81
N HIS A 6 -41.24 0.45 4.30
CA HIS A 6 -39.87 0.31 3.89
C HIS A 6 -38.91 0.23 5.09
N PRO A 7 -38.96 -0.85 5.89
CA PRO A 7 -38.28 -0.92 7.19
C PRO A 7 -36.74 -0.86 7.09
N ASN A 8 -36.14 -1.37 6.03
CA ASN A 8 -34.69 -1.32 5.84
C ASN A 8 -34.22 0.10 5.45
N VAL A 9 -35.00 0.78 4.60
CA VAL A 9 -34.75 2.17 4.24
C VAL A 9 -34.91 3.07 5.45
N ASP A 10 -35.94 2.84 6.28
CA ASP A 10 -36.14 3.62 7.52
C ASP A 10 -34.98 3.47 8.49
N LYS A 11 -34.45 2.25 8.67
CA LYS A 11 -33.23 1.99 9.46
C LYS A 11 -32.02 2.72 8.90
N ALA A 12 -31.83 2.67 7.57
CA ALA A 12 -30.74 3.37 6.88
C ALA A 12 -30.80 4.88 7.13
N MET A 13 -31.98 5.49 6.96
CA MET A 13 -32.16 6.94 7.17
C MET A 13 -32.01 7.33 8.64
N ALA A 14 -32.47 6.49 9.58
CA ALA A 14 -32.28 6.72 11.02
C ALA A 14 -30.80 6.69 11.40
N TRP A 15 -30.05 5.73 10.86
CA TRP A 15 -28.61 5.64 11.04
C TRP A 15 -27.89 6.88 10.49
N GLY A 16 -28.17 7.29 9.26
CA GLY A 16 -27.56 8.48 8.68
C GLY A 16 -27.78 9.74 9.53
N ARG A 17 -29.02 9.94 10.05
CA ARG A 17 -29.29 11.03 10.98
C ARG A 17 -28.53 10.90 12.30
N SER A 18 -28.25 9.68 12.78
CA SER A 18 -27.48 9.44 13.99
C SER A 18 -26.01 9.81 13.82
N VAL A 19 -25.43 9.52 12.64
CA VAL A 19 -24.07 9.96 12.27
C VAL A 19 -24.00 11.49 12.26
N LEU A 20 -24.91 12.18 11.55
CA LEU A 20 -24.90 13.65 11.47
C LEU A 20 -25.07 14.33 12.85
N ARG A 21 -25.69 13.64 13.82
CA ARG A 21 -25.82 14.12 15.21
C ARG A 21 -24.62 13.74 16.10
N GLY A 22 -23.56 13.14 15.55
CA GLY A 22 -22.38 12.71 16.29
C GLY A 22 -22.59 11.51 17.23
N LYS A 23 -23.70 10.75 17.08
CA LYS A 23 -23.97 9.58 17.92
C LYS A 23 -23.25 8.30 17.46
N VAL A 24 -22.79 8.28 16.22
CA VAL A 24 -22.03 7.19 15.61
C VAL A 24 -20.73 7.78 15.10
N PRO A 25 -19.57 7.27 15.53
CA PRO A 25 -18.29 7.76 15.03
C PRO A 25 -18.16 7.49 13.53
N ALA A 26 -17.75 8.49 12.77
CA ALA A 26 -17.52 8.40 11.34
C ALA A 26 -16.58 9.53 10.90
N CYS A 27 -15.85 9.30 9.81
CA CYS A 27 -14.96 10.32 9.23
C CYS A 27 -15.74 11.39 8.45
N ARG A 28 -15.05 12.49 8.14
CA ARG A 28 -15.60 13.63 7.38
C ARG A 28 -16.27 13.20 6.07
N TYR A 29 -15.68 12.28 5.32
CA TYR A 29 -16.23 11.84 4.03
C TYR A 29 -17.58 11.13 4.16
N ILE A 30 -17.78 10.35 5.22
CA ILE A 30 -19.09 9.73 5.53
C ILE A 30 -20.11 10.81 5.89
N HIS A 31 -19.74 11.82 6.68
CA HIS A 31 -20.62 12.97 6.98
C HIS A 31 -21.04 13.69 5.70
N LEU A 32 -20.10 13.96 4.78
CA LEU A 32 -20.39 14.61 3.48
C LEU A 32 -21.31 13.76 2.61
N THR A 33 -21.08 12.45 2.52
CA THR A 33 -21.95 11.52 1.77
C THR A 33 -23.38 11.53 2.30
N ILE A 34 -23.54 11.48 3.62
CA ILE A 34 -24.85 11.47 4.26
C ILE A 34 -25.52 12.83 4.10
N GLN A 35 -24.80 13.93 4.28
CA GLN A 35 -25.31 15.28 4.10
C GLN A 35 -25.81 15.49 2.67
N ARG A 36 -25.01 15.12 1.66
CA ARG A 36 -25.41 15.16 0.24
C ARG A 36 -26.73 14.44 0.00
N HIS A 37 -26.92 13.25 0.58
CA HIS A 37 -28.18 12.52 0.43
C HIS A 37 -29.38 13.29 0.98
N PHE A 38 -29.25 13.89 2.18
CA PHE A 38 -30.37 14.65 2.78
C PHE A 38 -30.61 15.99 2.06
N ASP A 39 -29.57 16.65 1.57
CA ASP A 39 -29.69 17.87 0.76
C ASP A 39 -30.39 17.57 -0.58
N ASP A 40 -30.02 16.46 -1.23
CA ASP A 40 -30.68 15.98 -2.44
C ASP A 40 -32.16 15.61 -2.20
N LEU A 41 -32.49 15.01 -1.03
CA LEU A 41 -33.89 14.76 -0.64
C LEU A 41 -34.68 16.07 -0.53
N ALA A 42 -34.11 17.11 0.05
CA ALA A 42 -34.73 18.43 0.12
C ALA A 42 -34.84 19.06 -1.29
N ALA A 43 -33.78 18.99 -2.09
CA ALA A 43 -33.74 19.49 -3.45
C ALA A 43 -34.71 18.75 -4.39
N SER A 44 -34.99 17.49 -4.16
CA SER A 44 -35.87 16.64 -4.98
C SER A 44 -37.32 17.16 -5.06
N ARG A 45 -37.74 17.97 -4.08
CA ARG A 45 -39.05 18.64 -4.04
C ARG A 45 -39.14 19.80 -5.02
N LYS A 46 -37.99 20.33 -5.46
CA LYS A 46 -37.93 21.45 -6.41
C LYS A 46 -38.21 21.00 -7.85
N ARG A 47 -38.90 21.82 -8.67
CA ARG A 47 -39.30 21.48 -10.03
C ARG A 47 -38.11 21.20 -10.97
N GLY A 48 -37.00 21.91 -10.83
CA GLY A 48 -35.80 21.80 -11.67
C GLY A 48 -34.87 20.64 -11.34
N PHE A 49 -35.00 20.00 -10.15
CA PHE A 49 -34.14 18.90 -9.77
C PHE A 49 -34.51 17.63 -10.52
N ARG A 50 -33.54 17.00 -11.18
CA ARG A 50 -33.75 15.90 -12.15
C ARG A 50 -34.02 14.54 -11.53
N PHE A 51 -33.73 14.37 -10.22
CA PHE A 51 -33.77 13.09 -9.53
C PHE A 51 -34.83 13.07 -8.42
N LYS A 52 -35.22 11.84 -8.04
CA LYS A 52 -36.06 11.56 -6.86
C LYS A 52 -35.56 10.31 -6.17
N PHE A 53 -35.76 10.24 -4.88
CA PHE A 53 -35.52 9.01 -4.12
C PHE A 53 -36.77 8.14 -4.16
N ASP A 54 -36.59 6.86 -4.54
CA ASP A 54 -37.65 5.84 -4.60
C ASP A 54 -37.36 4.77 -3.52
N PRO A 55 -37.98 4.88 -2.34
CA PRO A 55 -37.72 3.94 -1.24
C PRO A 55 -38.15 2.51 -1.55
N ALA A 56 -39.13 2.31 -2.44
CA ALA A 56 -39.57 0.96 -2.82
C ALA A 56 -38.52 0.24 -3.66
N LYS A 57 -37.84 0.95 -4.59
CA LYS A 57 -36.73 0.38 -5.35
C LYS A 57 -35.56 0.03 -4.45
N ALA A 58 -35.19 0.93 -3.51
CA ALA A 58 -34.15 0.64 -2.53
C ALA A 58 -34.52 -0.60 -1.68
N GLU A 59 -35.70 -0.60 -1.08
CA GLU A 59 -36.18 -1.69 -0.21
C GLU A 59 -36.17 -3.05 -0.91
N LYS A 60 -36.57 -3.10 -2.20
CA LYS A 60 -36.56 -4.33 -3.00
C LYS A 60 -35.13 -4.92 -3.09
N LYS A 61 -34.13 -4.09 -3.36
CA LYS A 61 -32.73 -4.51 -3.47
C LYS A 61 -32.18 -4.97 -2.11
N LEU A 62 -32.43 -4.20 -1.04
CA LEU A 62 -32.02 -4.55 0.32
C LEU A 62 -32.63 -5.86 0.80
N LYS A 63 -33.92 -6.07 0.55
CA LYS A 63 -34.60 -7.36 0.88
C LYS A 63 -34.00 -8.52 0.13
N LEU A 64 -33.74 -8.38 -1.18
CA LEU A 64 -33.16 -9.46 -1.99
C LEU A 64 -31.79 -9.89 -1.41
N ILE A 65 -30.91 -8.93 -1.09
CA ILE A 65 -29.60 -9.25 -0.54
C ILE A 65 -29.72 -9.95 0.83
N GLN A 66 -30.66 -9.53 1.67
CA GLN A 66 -30.90 -10.15 2.98
C GLN A 66 -31.60 -11.53 2.90
N LEU A 67 -32.07 -11.97 1.74
CA LEU A 67 -32.53 -13.34 1.52
C LEU A 67 -31.40 -14.31 1.16
N LEU A 68 -30.21 -13.81 0.87
CA LEU A 68 -29.04 -14.62 0.52
C LEU A 68 -28.38 -15.19 1.79
N PRO A 69 -27.90 -16.46 1.75
CA PRO A 69 -27.22 -17.06 2.90
C PRO A 69 -25.77 -16.63 3.01
N HIS A 70 -25.25 -16.61 4.22
CA HIS A 70 -23.79 -16.54 4.43
C HIS A 70 -23.09 -17.77 3.86
N THR A 71 -21.85 -17.61 3.35
CA THR A 71 -21.10 -18.69 2.68
C THR A 71 -19.85 -19.14 3.41
N LYS A 72 -19.38 -18.35 4.41
CA LYS A 72 -18.16 -18.62 5.19
C LYS A 72 -18.38 -18.34 6.68
N GLY A 73 -17.56 -18.99 7.52
CA GLY A 73 -17.49 -18.74 8.96
C GLY A 73 -18.70 -19.23 9.75
N GLU A 74 -18.80 -18.73 10.97
CA GLU A 74 -19.81 -19.14 11.95
C GLU A 74 -21.24 -18.90 11.47
N TRP A 75 -21.48 -17.76 10.82
CA TRP A 75 -22.81 -17.42 10.27
C TRP A 75 -23.26 -18.43 9.18
N ALA A 76 -22.33 -18.86 8.33
CA ALA A 76 -22.64 -19.90 7.34
C ALA A 76 -22.87 -21.27 7.99
N PHE A 77 -22.10 -21.62 9.03
CA PHE A 77 -22.29 -22.84 9.82
C PHE A 77 -23.67 -22.87 10.48
N LYS A 78 -24.09 -21.72 11.03
CA LYS A 78 -25.43 -21.53 11.62
C LYS A 78 -26.53 -21.33 10.57
N ARG A 79 -26.25 -21.45 9.28
CA ARG A 79 -27.17 -21.26 8.15
C ARG A 79 -27.93 -19.92 8.19
N GLN A 80 -27.26 -18.87 8.66
CA GLN A 80 -27.87 -17.54 8.76
C GLN A 80 -27.93 -16.87 7.38
N LEU A 81 -29.01 -16.12 7.17
CA LEU A 81 -29.12 -15.20 6.05
C LEU A 81 -28.33 -13.92 6.33
N ILE A 82 -27.97 -13.21 5.27
CA ILE A 82 -27.28 -11.93 5.39
C ILE A 82 -28.18 -10.94 6.13
N SER A 83 -27.65 -10.34 7.20
CA SER A 83 -28.25 -9.20 7.87
C SER A 83 -27.38 -7.99 7.56
N LEU A 84 -27.91 -7.05 6.78
CA LEU A 84 -27.16 -5.84 6.43
C LEU A 84 -27.12 -4.89 7.64
N GLU A 85 -25.92 -4.45 8.00
CA GLU A 85 -25.71 -3.46 9.03
C GLU A 85 -26.23 -2.08 8.60
N PRO A 86 -26.59 -1.19 9.53
CA PRO A 86 -27.20 0.10 9.19
C PRO A 86 -26.39 0.95 8.20
N TRP A 87 -25.09 0.93 8.28
CA TRP A 87 -24.22 1.62 7.33
C TRP A 87 -24.28 1.01 5.92
N GLN A 88 -24.37 -0.33 5.82
CA GLN A 88 -24.54 -1.05 4.57
C GLN A 88 -25.92 -0.78 3.96
N LEU A 89 -26.95 -0.79 4.81
CA LEU A 89 -28.30 -0.41 4.40
C LEU A 89 -28.31 1.00 3.81
N PHE A 90 -27.61 1.96 4.45
CA PHE A 90 -27.55 3.34 3.96
C PHE A 90 -26.87 3.44 2.59
N GLY A 91 -25.65 2.95 2.44
CA GLY A 91 -24.91 3.02 1.17
C GLY A 91 -25.66 2.35 0.02
N MET A 92 -26.25 1.18 0.28
CA MET A 92 -27.05 0.45 -0.70
C MET A 92 -28.39 1.14 -1.02
N ALA A 93 -29.09 1.65 -0.01
CA ALA A 93 -30.34 2.40 -0.23
C ALA A 93 -30.11 3.63 -1.10
N VAL A 94 -29.03 4.37 -0.86
CA VAL A 94 -28.68 5.55 -1.64
C VAL A 94 -28.29 5.14 -3.07
N THR A 95 -27.44 4.14 -3.26
CA THR A 95 -27.01 3.65 -4.58
C THR A 95 -28.20 3.25 -5.45
N PHE A 96 -29.19 2.52 -4.91
CA PHE A 96 -30.30 1.95 -5.68
C PHE A 96 -31.60 2.77 -5.61
N GLY A 97 -31.77 3.61 -4.62
CA GLY A 97 -33.02 4.35 -4.41
C GLY A 97 -33.10 5.65 -5.23
N TRP A 98 -31.98 6.26 -5.55
CA TRP A 98 -32.01 7.45 -6.38
C TRP A 98 -32.24 7.16 -7.86
N VAL A 99 -33.29 7.75 -8.45
CA VAL A 99 -33.66 7.55 -9.84
C VAL A 99 -33.93 8.89 -10.54
N ARG A 100 -33.78 8.91 -11.86
CA ARG A 100 -34.16 10.02 -12.72
C ARG A 100 -35.68 10.17 -12.68
N LYS A 101 -36.24 11.38 -12.53
CA LYS A 101 -37.67 11.65 -12.58
C LYS A 101 -38.30 11.25 -13.93
N LYS A 102 -37.55 11.48 -15.02
CA LYS A 102 -37.93 11.03 -16.36
C LYS A 102 -37.31 9.65 -16.63
N GLY A 103 -38.14 8.67 -16.92
CA GLY A 103 -37.71 7.31 -17.24
C GLY A 103 -37.50 6.38 -16.04
N GLY A 104 -37.31 6.90 -14.84
CA GLY A 104 -37.17 6.07 -13.62
C GLY A 104 -35.87 5.26 -13.52
N TYR A 105 -34.89 5.55 -14.39
CA TYR A 105 -33.59 4.89 -14.39
C TYR A 105 -32.72 5.31 -13.22
N ARG A 106 -31.79 4.44 -12.79
CA ARG A 106 -30.84 4.70 -11.71
C ARG A 106 -30.07 6.00 -11.95
N ARG A 107 -29.90 6.81 -10.89
CA ARG A 107 -29.09 8.01 -10.91
C ARG A 107 -27.61 7.67 -10.92
N PHE A 108 -27.17 6.88 -9.93
CA PHE A 108 -25.76 6.56 -9.74
C PHE A 108 -25.33 5.43 -10.68
N ARG A 109 -24.48 5.79 -11.64
CA ARG A 109 -23.88 4.84 -12.60
C ARG A 109 -22.56 4.30 -12.08
N GLU A 110 -21.92 5.04 -11.18
CA GLU A 110 -20.73 4.63 -10.47
C GLU A 110 -20.95 4.70 -8.96
N SER A 111 -20.44 3.68 -8.25
CA SER A 111 -20.52 3.59 -6.79
C SER A 111 -19.16 3.15 -6.25
N TYR A 112 -18.46 4.06 -5.58
CA TYR A 112 -17.11 3.85 -5.04
C TYR A 112 -17.18 3.62 -3.53
N TRP A 113 -16.73 2.45 -3.08
CA TRP A 113 -16.72 2.05 -1.68
C TRP A 113 -15.29 1.74 -1.23
N GLU A 114 -14.72 2.62 -0.43
CA GLU A 114 -13.42 2.47 0.18
C GLU A 114 -13.61 2.18 1.68
N VAL A 115 -13.39 0.91 2.07
CA VAL A 115 -13.72 0.41 3.42
C VAL A 115 -12.61 -0.52 3.91
N PRO A 116 -12.15 -0.44 5.16
CA PRO A 116 -11.10 -1.31 5.70
C PRO A 116 -11.41 -2.81 5.55
N ARG A 117 -10.37 -3.63 5.68
CA ARG A 117 -10.51 -5.10 5.63
C ARG A 117 -11.49 -5.62 6.69
N LYS A 118 -12.15 -6.75 6.39
CA LYS A 118 -13.09 -7.48 7.27
C LYS A 118 -14.42 -6.77 7.56
N ASN A 119 -14.70 -5.66 6.92
CA ASN A 119 -16.00 -4.96 7.03
C ASN A 119 -17.08 -5.47 6.05
N GLY A 120 -16.90 -6.65 5.45
CA GLY A 120 -17.95 -7.31 4.65
C GLY A 120 -18.05 -6.88 3.18
N LYS A 121 -17.03 -6.20 2.62
CA LYS A 121 -17.01 -5.73 1.22
C LYS A 121 -17.40 -6.78 0.19
N SER A 122 -16.73 -7.93 0.18
CA SER A 122 -16.97 -8.99 -0.83
C SER A 122 -18.37 -9.60 -0.72
N VAL A 123 -18.95 -9.66 0.49
CA VAL A 123 -20.34 -10.11 0.70
C VAL A 123 -21.33 -9.14 0.08
N ILE A 124 -21.12 -7.83 0.30
CA ILE A 124 -21.92 -6.75 -0.31
C ILE A 124 -21.80 -6.82 -1.83
N ALA A 125 -20.58 -6.91 -2.37
CA ALA A 125 -20.33 -6.97 -3.80
C ALA A 125 -20.99 -8.18 -4.46
N ALA A 126 -20.91 -9.36 -3.82
CA ALA A 126 -21.62 -10.56 -4.27
C ALA A 126 -23.14 -10.35 -4.30
N GLY A 127 -23.70 -9.74 -3.25
CA GLY A 127 -25.12 -9.39 -3.17
C GLY A 127 -25.55 -8.39 -4.23
N VAL A 128 -24.70 -7.37 -4.51
CA VAL A 128 -24.92 -6.42 -5.62
C VAL A 128 -24.92 -7.14 -6.95
N GLY A 129 -23.91 -7.98 -7.22
CA GLY A 129 -23.83 -8.75 -8.47
C GLY A 129 -25.05 -9.61 -8.71
N ILE A 130 -25.49 -10.39 -7.70
CA ILE A 130 -26.72 -11.20 -7.79
C ILE A 130 -27.94 -10.31 -8.03
N SER A 131 -28.05 -9.19 -7.29
CA SER A 131 -29.19 -8.27 -7.43
C SER A 131 -29.25 -7.60 -8.81
N MET A 132 -28.11 -7.31 -9.43
CA MET A 132 -28.02 -6.77 -10.78
C MET A 132 -28.33 -7.85 -11.83
N PHE A 133 -27.92 -9.07 -11.57
CA PHE A 133 -28.13 -10.22 -12.44
C PHE A 133 -29.62 -10.61 -12.56
N VAL A 134 -30.36 -10.66 -11.41
CA VAL A 134 -31.71 -11.23 -11.38
C VAL A 134 -32.84 -10.20 -11.22
N ALA A 135 -32.56 -8.96 -10.81
CA ALA A 135 -33.60 -8.05 -10.33
C ALA A 135 -33.42 -6.59 -10.75
N ASP A 136 -32.55 -6.29 -11.72
CA ASP A 136 -32.35 -4.90 -12.20
C ASP A 136 -33.28 -4.54 -13.37
N GLY A 137 -33.91 -5.54 -14.02
CA GLY A 137 -34.82 -5.33 -15.13
C GLY A 137 -34.11 -5.12 -16.47
N GLU A 138 -32.85 -5.50 -16.57
CA GLU A 138 -32.11 -5.57 -17.82
C GLU A 138 -32.35 -6.93 -18.48
N PHE A 139 -32.74 -6.93 -19.76
CA PHE A 139 -32.78 -8.12 -20.60
C PHE A 139 -31.37 -8.38 -21.14
N GLY A 140 -30.90 -9.62 -21.07
CA GLY A 140 -29.51 -9.92 -21.40
C GLY A 140 -28.52 -9.19 -20.47
N ALA A 141 -28.74 -9.27 -19.15
CA ALA A 141 -27.86 -8.63 -18.19
C ALA A 141 -26.46 -9.28 -18.23
N GLU A 142 -25.44 -8.48 -18.40
CA GLU A 142 -24.04 -8.89 -18.31
C GLU A 142 -23.43 -8.34 -17.03
N VAL A 143 -23.19 -9.24 -16.07
CA VAL A 143 -22.59 -8.90 -14.78
C VAL A 143 -21.18 -9.48 -14.71
N TYR A 144 -20.19 -8.64 -14.46
CA TYR A 144 -18.80 -9.03 -14.38
C TYR A 144 -18.21 -8.73 -13.02
N SER A 145 -17.40 -9.66 -12.50
CA SER A 145 -16.54 -9.46 -11.34
C SER A 145 -15.10 -9.43 -11.80
N GLY A 146 -14.50 -8.24 -11.86
CA GLY A 146 -13.14 -8.03 -12.36
C GLY A 146 -12.13 -7.78 -11.25
N ALA A 147 -10.91 -8.29 -11.45
CA ALA A 147 -9.73 -7.99 -10.64
C ALA A 147 -8.45 -8.28 -11.46
N THR A 148 -7.29 -7.84 -10.93
CA THR A 148 -5.99 -7.99 -11.60
C THR A 148 -5.53 -9.43 -11.79
N THR A 149 -6.00 -10.35 -10.94
CA THR A 149 -5.66 -11.77 -11.01
C THR A 149 -6.90 -12.65 -11.01
N GLU A 150 -6.80 -13.84 -11.61
CA GLU A 150 -7.87 -14.84 -11.59
C GLU A 150 -8.37 -15.12 -10.17
N LYS A 151 -7.46 -15.35 -9.24
CA LYS A 151 -7.80 -15.62 -7.83
C LYS A 151 -8.63 -14.51 -7.22
N GLN A 152 -8.30 -13.25 -7.48
CA GLN A 152 -9.04 -12.09 -6.97
C GLN A 152 -10.40 -11.93 -7.65
N ALA A 153 -10.52 -12.13 -8.98
CA ALA A 153 -11.79 -12.09 -9.69
C ALA A 153 -12.80 -13.11 -9.10
N TRP A 154 -12.31 -14.26 -8.64
CA TRP A 154 -13.10 -15.26 -7.94
C TRP A 154 -13.49 -14.89 -6.50
N GLU A 155 -12.86 -13.91 -5.86
CA GLU A 155 -13.18 -13.57 -4.46
C GLU A 155 -14.57 -12.94 -4.29
N VAL A 156 -15.14 -12.33 -5.32
CA VAL A 156 -16.53 -11.86 -5.34
C VAL A 156 -17.44 -12.88 -6.00
N PHE A 157 -17.04 -13.45 -7.15
CA PHE A 157 -17.89 -14.36 -7.90
C PHE A 157 -18.15 -15.68 -7.14
N ARG A 158 -17.15 -16.29 -6.51
CA ARG A 158 -17.31 -17.55 -5.76
C ARG A 158 -18.34 -17.45 -4.63
N PRO A 159 -18.31 -16.43 -3.73
CA PRO A 159 -19.38 -16.19 -2.77
C PRO A 159 -20.76 -16.03 -3.44
N ALA A 160 -20.85 -15.25 -4.52
CA ALA A 160 -22.12 -15.07 -5.25
C ALA A 160 -22.67 -16.40 -5.77
N LYS A 161 -21.84 -17.20 -6.42
CA LYS A 161 -22.19 -18.54 -6.90
C LYS A 161 -22.66 -19.46 -5.77
N LEU A 162 -21.94 -19.47 -4.63
CA LEU A 162 -22.31 -20.27 -3.47
C LEU A 162 -23.64 -19.79 -2.83
N MET A 163 -23.87 -18.48 -2.76
CA MET A 163 -25.15 -17.92 -2.28
C MET A 163 -26.31 -18.39 -3.14
N VAL A 164 -26.18 -18.29 -4.47
CA VAL A 164 -27.21 -18.76 -5.41
C VAL A 164 -27.41 -20.26 -5.29
N SER A 165 -26.34 -21.08 -5.29
CA SER A 165 -26.41 -22.53 -5.17
C SER A 165 -27.12 -23.01 -3.90
N LYS A 166 -27.03 -22.21 -2.82
CA LYS A 166 -27.73 -22.47 -1.55
C LYS A 166 -29.13 -21.86 -1.47
N SER A 167 -29.64 -21.27 -2.55
CA SER A 167 -30.94 -20.60 -2.63
C SER A 167 -31.83 -21.21 -3.71
N PRO A 168 -32.39 -22.45 -3.52
CA PRO A 168 -33.17 -23.14 -4.54
C PRO A 168 -34.38 -22.33 -5.03
N MET A 169 -35.05 -21.60 -4.13
CA MET A 169 -36.16 -20.73 -4.49
C MET A 169 -35.75 -19.61 -5.45
N LEU A 170 -34.56 -19.03 -5.27
CA LEU A 170 -34.04 -18.02 -6.18
C LEU A 170 -33.71 -18.64 -7.55
N ILE A 171 -33.09 -19.80 -7.57
CA ILE A 171 -32.78 -20.54 -8.81
C ILE A 171 -34.05 -20.79 -9.59
N GLN A 172 -35.07 -21.34 -8.93
CA GLN A 172 -36.34 -21.65 -9.58
C GLN A 172 -37.09 -20.41 -10.06
N ALA A 173 -37.15 -19.35 -9.22
CA ALA A 173 -37.89 -18.13 -9.53
C ALA A 173 -37.28 -17.33 -10.67
N ALA A 174 -35.94 -17.32 -10.81
CA ALA A 174 -35.24 -16.59 -11.84
C ALA A 174 -34.76 -17.45 -13.02
N GLY A 175 -34.92 -18.78 -12.96
CA GLY A 175 -34.46 -19.70 -14.01
C GLY A 175 -32.92 -19.74 -14.13
N ILE A 176 -32.20 -19.68 -13.00
CA ILE A 176 -30.73 -19.61 -13.01
C ILE A 176 -30.12 -20.99 -13.25
N GLU A 177 -29.20 -21.08 -14.17
CA GLU A 177 -28.26 -22.21 -14.31
C GLU A 177 -26.91 -21.84 -13.69
N VAL A 178 -26.42 -22.69 -12.79
CA VAL A 178 -25.13 -22.50 -12.10
C VAL A 178 -24.09 -23.42 -12.70
N ASN A 179 -23.20 -22.89 -13.50
CA ASN A 179 -22.13 -23.61 -14.18
C ASN A 179 -20.79 -23.57 -13.42
N ALA A 180 -19.76 -24.23 -13.95
CA ALA A 180 -18.43 -24.26 -13.32
C ALA A 180 -17.82 -22.85 -13.21
N SER A 181 -17.89 -22.05 -14.27
CA SER A 181 -17.23 -20.74 -14.39
C SER A 181 -18.17 -19.53 -14.46
N ASN A 182 -19.48 -19.74 -14.65
CA ASN A 182 -20.47 -18.66 -14.72
C ASN A 182 -21.84 -19.07 -14.14
N MET A 183 -22.73 -18.09 -14.07
CA MET A 183 -24.16 -18.29 -13.89
C MET A 183 -24.88 -17.63 -15.04
N ASN A 184 -25.91 -18.26 -15.60
CA ASN A 184 -26.73 -17.74 -16.69
C ASN A 184 -28.21 -17.92 -16.44
N ILE A 185 -29.01 -17.09 -17.12
CA ILE A 185 -30.46 -17.21 -17.21
C ILE A 185 -30.79 -17.41 -18.70
N PRO A 186 -31.04 -18.65 -19.16
CA PRO A 186 -31.23 -18.93 -20.59
C PRO A 186 -32.42 -18.17 -21.22
N SER A 187 -33.47 -17.92 -20.44
CA SER A 187 -34.71 -17.30 -20.93
C SER A 187 -34.54 -15.84 -21.40
N ASP A 188 -33.51 -15.15 -20.90
CA ASP A 188 -33.22 -13.75 -21.25
C ASP A 188 -31.75 -13.48 -21.61
N PHE A 189 -30.95 -14.57 -21.74
CA PHE A 189 -29.53 -14.52 -22.09
C PHE A 189 -28.65 -13.75 -21.11
N SER A 190 -29.11 -13.57 -19.87
CA SER A 190 -28.32 -12.93 -18.82
C SER A 190 -27.19 -13.84 -18.35
N ARG A 191 -26.05 -13.21 -17.97
CA ARG A 191 -24.87 -13.94 -17.43
C ARG A 191 -24.21 -13.17 -16.29
N PHE A 192 -23.63 -13.93 -15.35
CA PHE A 192 -22.75 -13.42 -14.32
C PHE A 192 -21.47 -14.26 -14.26
N GLU A 193 -20.32 -13.66 -14.48
CA GLU A 193 -19.04 -14.36 -14.59
C GLU A 193 -17.86 -13.55 -14.07
N PRO A 194 -16.77 -14.21 -13.64
CA PRO A 194 -15.54 -13.53 -13.31
C PRO A 194 -14.84 -13.06 -14.58
N LEU A 195 -14.24 -11.88 -14.55
CA LEU A 195 -13.44 -11.33 -15.62
C LEU A 195 -11.97 -11.36 -15.23
N ILE A 196 -11.15 -12.03 -16.03
CA ILE A 196 -9.73 -12.25 -15.75
C ILE A 196 -8.91 -11.50 -16.79
N GLY A 197 -7.96 -10.68 -16.31
CA GLY A 197 -7.05 -9.93 -17.18
C GLY A 197 -7.71 -8.74 -17.88
N ASP A 198 -7.23 -8.46 -19.08
CA ASP A 198 -7.69 -7.32 -19.89
C ASP A 198 -8.95 -7.72 -20.66
N PRO A 199 -10.11 -7.11 -20.40
CA PRO A 199 -11.33 -7.44 -21.12
C PRO A 199 -11.23 -6.89 -22.54
N GLY A 200 -11.50 -7.74 -23.54
CA GLY A 200 -11.64 -7.27 -24.92
C GLY A 200 -12.83 -6.31 -25.10
N ASP A 201 -12.79 -5.48 -26.13
CA ASP A 201 -13.76 -4.42 -26.45
C ASP A 201 -15.19 -4.89 -26.79
N GLY A 202 -15.52 -6.17 -26.61
CA GLY A 202 -16.82 -6.73 -27.02
C GLY A 202 -17.88 -6.82 -25.91
N ALA A 203 -17.57 -6.49 -24.67
CA ALA A 203 -18.50 -6.59 -23.55
C ALA A 203 -19.46 -5.39 -23.49
N SER A 204 -20.74 -5.65 -23.10
CA SER A 204 -21.74 -4.61 -22.84
C SER A 204 -22.28 -4.73 -21.40
N PRO A 205 -21.50 -4.39 -20.39
CA PRO A 205 -21.84 -4.64 -18.99
C PRO A 205 -23.11 -3.88 -18.56
N SER A 206 -24.04 -4.57 -17.92
CA SER A 206 -25.09 -3.96 -17.10
C SER A 206 -24.58 -3.69 -15.68
N CYS A 207 -23.60 -4.49 -15.22
CA CYS A 207 -22.89 -4.25 -13.98
C CYS A 207 -21.45 -4.76 -14.08
N ALA A 208 -20.49 -3.92 -13.71
CA ALA A 208 -19.10 -4.33 -13.49
C ALA A 208 -18.72 -4.08 -12.04
N ILE A 209 -18.22 -5.12 -11.38
CA ILE A 209 -17.70 -5.05 -10.01
C ILE A 209 -16.18 -5.05 -10.12
N VAL A 210 -15.54 -3.96 -9.70
CA VAL A 210 -14.09 -3.83 -9.63
C VAL A 210 -13.67 -4.02 -8.18
N ASP A 211 -13.04 -5.17 -7.90
CA ASP A 211 -12.58 -5.51 -6.54
C ASP A 211 -11.12 -5.20 -6.35
N GLU A 212 -10.76 -4.82 -5.13
CA GLU A 212 -9.41 -4.43 -4.69
C GLU A 212 -8.73 -3.46 -5.67
N TYR A 213 -9.45 -2.38 -6.07
CA TYR A 213 -8.98 -1.43 -7.08
C TYR A 213 -7.63 -0.80 -6.76
N HIS A 214 -7.26 -0.74 -5.47
CA HIS A 214 -5.93 -0.28 -5.04
C HIS A 214 -4.75 -1.17 -5.48
N GLU A 215 -5.01 -2.40 -5.95
CA GLU A 215 -4.00 -3.33 -6.48
C GLU A 215 -3.85 -3.19 -8.02
N HIS A 216 -4.74 -2.44 -8.68
CA HIS A 216 -4.68 -2.23 -10.12
C HIS A 216 -3.57 -1.23 -10.48
N ARG A 217 -2.63 -1.66 -11.34
CA ARG A 217 -1.53 -0.80 -11.80
C ARG A 217 -1.95 0.21 -12.87
N THR A 218 -2.99 -0.12 -13.62
CA THR A 218 -3.55 0.72 -14.69
C THR A 218 -5.06 0.76 -14.57
N SER A 219 -5.69 1.74 -15.22
CA SER A 219 -7.15 1.85 -15.30
C SER A 219 -7.79 0.97 -16.39
N ALA A 220 -7.02 0.22 -17.17
CA ALA A 220 -7.48 -0.47 -18.39
C ALA A 220 -8.77 -1.28 -18.19
N GLN A 221 -8.84 -2.13 -17.15
CA GLN A 221 -10.05 -2.92 -16.87
C GLN A 221 -11.26 -2.04 -16.53
N TYR A 222 -11.06 -0.99 -15.72
CA TYR A 222 -12.10 -0.03 -15.37
C TYR A 222 -12.59 0.73 -16.61
N ASP A 223 -11.67 1.24 -17.43
CA ASP A 223 -11.99 2.04 -18.62
C ASP A 223 -12.74 1.21 -19.67
N THR A 224 -12.30 -0.02 -19.93
CA THR A 224 -12.97 -0.93 -20.87
C THR A 224 -14.38 -1.27 -20.40
N MET A 225 -14.58 -1.56 -19.11
CA MET A 225 -15.91 -1.82 -18.57
C MET A 225 -16.80 -0.59 -18.64
N LEU A 226 -16.28 0.59 -18.30
CA LEU A 226 -17.03 1.86 -18.31
C LEU A 226 -17.48 2.23 -19.72
N THR A 227 -16.59 2.14 -20.71
CA THR A 227 -16.90 2.41 -22.11
C THR A 227 -17.91 1.41 -22.68
N GLY A 228 -17.77 0.10 -22.33
CA GLY A 228 -18.73 -0.93 -22.70
C GLY A 228 -20.14 -0.72 -22.16
N MET A 229 -20.31 0.02 -21.08
CA MET A 229 -21.61 0.38 -20.48
C MET A 229 -22.41 1.40 -21.30
N GLY A 230 -21.83 2.00 -22.34
CA GLY A 230 -22.44 3.10 -23.09
C GLY A 230 -23.82 2.80 -23.66
N ALA A 231 -24.10 1.56 -24.08
CA ALA A 231 -25.38 1.10 -24.61
C ALA A 231 -26.47 0.83 -23.55
N ARG A 232 -26.09 0.71 -22.27
CA ARG A 232 -27.02 0.41 -21.18
C ARG A 232 -27.65 1.69 -20.60
N ARG A 233 -28.94 1.64 -20.29
CA ARG A 233 -29.68 2.81 -19.77
C ARG A 233 -29.41 3.08 -18.29
N GLN A 234 -29.19 2.02 -17.49
CA GLN A 234 -28.93 2.12 -16.05
C GLN A 234 -27.82 1.17 -15.57
N PRO A 235 -26.63 1.22 -16.22
CA PRO A 235 -25.53 0.35 -15.80
C PRO A 235 -25.02 0.74 -14.41
N LEU A 236 -24.25 -0.13 -13.80
CA LEU A 236 -23.59 0.14 -12.51
C LEU A 236 -22.13 -0.33 -12.54
N MET A 237 -21.21 0.61 -12.43
CA MET A 237 -19.83 0.35 -12.05
C MET A 237 -19.77 0.36 -10.52
N PHE A 238 -19.52 -0.80 -9.91
CA PHE A 238 -19.44 -0.96 -8.46
C PHE A 238 -17.99 -1.23 -8.04
N ILE A 239 -17.33 -0.22 -7.49
CA ILE A 239 -15.92 -0.27 -7.11
C ILE A 239 -15.82 -0.50 -5.62
N ILE A 240 -15.09 -1.54 -5.21
CA ILE A 240 -14.80 -1.82 -3.81
C ILE A 240 -13.30 -1.95 -3.58
N THR A 241 -12.80 -1.30 -2.56
CA THR A 241 -11.37 -1.27 -2.29
C THR A 241 -11.05 -1.02 -0.81
N THR A 242 -9.79 -1.18 -0.45
CA THR A 242 -9.17 -0.57 0.74
C THR A 242 -8.22 0.53 0.28
N ALA A 243 -7.68 1.29 1.21
CA ALA A 243 -6.50 2.12 0.92
C ALA A 243 -5.31 1.26 0.49
N GLY A 244 -4.43 1.86 -0.28
CA GLY A 244 -3.20 1.29 -0.79
C GLY A 244 -1.97 2.15 -0.50
N ALA A 245 -0.88 1.82 -1.19
CA ALA A 245 0.38 2.55 -1.10
C ALA A 245 0.74 3.29 -2.40
N ASP A 246 0.01 3.04 -3.48
CA ASP A 246 0.21 3.68 -4.77
C ASP A 246 -0.67 4.92 -4.89
N ILE A 247 -0.14 6.06 -4.46
CA ILE A 247 -0.82 7.37 -4.52
C ILE A 247 -0.77 8.01 -5.93
N GLU A 248 -0.03 7.43 -6.86
CA GLU A 248 0.04 7.84 -8.27
C GLU A 248 -0.83 6.92 -9.15
N GLY A 249 -1.41 5.88 -8.57
CA GLY A 249 -2.19 4.86 -9.27
C GLY A 249 -3.66 5.25 -9.50
N PRO A 250 -4.35 4.50 -10.39
CA PRO A 250 -5.69 4.83 -10.84
C PRO A 250 -6.74 4.83 -9.72
N CYS A 251 -6.56 4.01 -8.68
CA CYS A 251 -7.47 4.00 -7.54
C CYS A 251 -7.39 5.28 -6.73
N TYR A 252 -6.19 5.82 -6.52
CA TYR A 252 -6.03 7.08 -5.79
C TYR A 252 -6.56 8.27 -6.59
N ASP A 253 -6.39 8.26 -7.91
CA ASP A 253 -7.00 9.26 -8.79
C ASP A 253 -8.53 9.21 -8.72
N LYS A 254 -9.13 8.02 -8.73
CA LYS A 254 -10.57 7.86 -8.54
C LYS A 254 -11.04 8.35 -7.16
N ARG A 255 -10.27 8.03 -6.11
CA ARG A 255 -10.53 8.53 -4.76
C ARG A 255 -10.53 10.06 -4.71
N ARG A 256 -9.57 10.71 -5.37
CA ARG A 256 -9.50 12.17 -5.46
C ARG A 256 -10.77 12.75 -6.12
N GLN A 257 -11.21 12.19 -7.26
CA GLN A 257 -12.45 12.57 -7.90
C GLN A 257 -13.68 12.43 -6.98
N VAL A 258 -13.73 11.33 -6.21
CA VAL A 258 -14.80 11.12 -5.23
C VAL A 258 -14.77 12.18 -4.11
N ILE A 259 -13.59 12.53 -3.62
CA ILE A 259 -13.42 13.56 -2.58
C ILE A 259 -13.85 14.93 -3.12
N GLU A 260 -13.37 15.33 -4.30
CA GLU A 260 -13.72 16.59 -4.96
C GLU A 260 -15.24 16.71 -5.19
N MET A 261 -15.89 15.61 -5.57
CA MET A 261 -17.34 15.54 -5.70
C MET A 261 -18.05 15.68 -4.35
N LEU A 262 -17.57 15.02 -3.29
CA LEU A 262 -18.16 15.10 -1.95
C LEU A 262 -17.98 16.49 -1.32
N GLU A 263 -16.87 17.15 -1.59
CA GLU A 263 -16.59 18.53 -1.15
C GLU A 263 -17.30 19.60 -1.99
N GLY A 264 -17.92 19.19 -3.11
CA GLY A 264 -18.66 20.10 -3.99
C GLY A 264 -17.77 20.91 -4.94
N THR A 265 -16.47 20.62 -5.02
CA THR A 265 -15.51 21.29 -5.91
C THR A 265 -15.79 20.92 -7.37
N VAL A 266 -16.01 19.62 -7.63
CA VAL A 266 -16.37 19.11 -8.96
C VAL A 266 -17.67 18.33 -8.84
N PRO A 267 -18.83 18.92 -9.22
CA PRO A 267 -20.11 18.24 -9.10
C PRO A 267 -20.21 17.05 -10.07
N ASP A 268 -20.59 15.89 -9.53
CA ASP A 268 -20.91 14.69 -10.30
C ASP A 268 -22.21 14.08 -9.78
N ASP A 269 -23.25 14.13 -10.60
CA ASP A 269 -24.58 13.64 -10.27
C ASP A 269 -24.71 12.11 -10.32
N GLU A 270 -23.82 11.43 -11.05
CA GLU A 270 -23.89 9.99 -11.32
C GLU A 270 -22.90 9.16 -10.50
N LEU A 271 -21.99 9.83 -9.75
CA LEU A 271 -21.02 9.21 -8.86
C LEU A 271 -21.53 9.18 -7.41
N PHE A 272 -21.52 8.00 -6.79
CA PHE A 272 -21.72 7.82 -5.35
C PHE A 272 -20.38 7.47 -4.70
N GLY A 273 -19.99 8.20 -3.67
CA GLY A 273 -18.77 7.99 -2.89
C GLY A 273 -19.06 7.54 -1.45
N TYR A 274 -18.34 6.52 -0.96
CA TYR A 274 -18.51 5.99 0.38
C TYR A 274 -17.15 5.58 0.97
N ILE A 275 -16.46 6.55 1.59
CA ILE A 275 -15.08 6.41 2.07
C ILE A 275 -15.04 6.36 3.60
N TRP A 276 -14.60 5.24 4.16
CA TRP A 276 -14.36 5.03 5.58
C TRP A 276 -12.86 5.09 5.86
N THR A 277 -12.44 6.03 6.69
CA THR A 277 -11.03 6.29 7.04
C THR A 277 -10.96 7.07 8.35
N LEU A 278 -9.79 7.57 8.71
CA LEU A 278 -9.60 8.61 9.72
C LEU A 278 -9.55 9.99 9.08
N ASP A 279 -9.82 11.03 9.86
CA ASP A 279 -9.66 12.41 9.42
C ASP A 279 -8.22 12.90 9.66
N GLU A 280 -7.85 13.97 8.98
CA GLU A 280 -6.59 14.65 9.23
C GLU A 280 -6.54 15.17 10.68
N GLY A 281 -5.43 14.88 11.38
CA GLY A 281 -5.27 15.21 12.80
C GLY A 281 -5.79 14.16 13.78
N ASP A 282 -6.47 13.10 13.32
CA ASP A 282 -6.80 11.96 14.20
C ASP A 282 -5.51 11.19 14.59
N ASP A 283 -5.35 10.93 15.87
CA ASP A 283 -4.27 10.08 16.36
C ASP A 283 -4.56 8.59 16.09
N TRP A 284 -3.90 8.02 15.10
CA TRP A 284 -4.08 6.62 14.73
C TRP A 284 -3.66 5.62 15.83
N THR A 285 -2.95 6.08 16.87
CA THR A 285 -2.53 5.28 18.01
C THR A 285 -3.60 5.24 19.12
N ASP A 286 -4.60 6.13 19.09
CA ASP A 286 -5.74 6.08 20.02
C ASP A 286 -6.69 4.93 19.66
N PRO A 287 -6.93 3.95 20.54
CA PRO A 287 -7.87 2.85 20.30
C PRO A 287 -9.30 3.29 19.95
N LYS A 288 -9.73 4.49 20.36
CA LYS A 288 -11.05 5.03 20.01
C LYS A 288 -11.21 5.28 18.51
N MET A 289 -10.10 5.52 17.80
CA MET A 289 -10.11 5.74 16.36
C MET A 289 -10.39 4.47 15.57
N LEU A 290 -10.22 3.29 16.16
CA LEU A 290 -10.51 2.00 15.51
C LEU A 290 -11.97 1.89 15.08
N ALA A 291 -12.92 2.32 15.91
CA ALA A 291 -14.35 2.32 15.60
C ALA A 291 -14.72 3.36 14.53
N LYS A 292 -14.00 4.50 14.45
CA LYS A 292 -14.25 5.56 13.48
C LYS A 292 -13.97 5.10 12.04
N ALA A 293 -12.90 4.33 11.85
CA ALA A 293 -12.53 3.78 10.53
C ALA A 293 -13.29 2.50 10.18
N ASN A 294 -13.76 1.72 11.17
CA ASN A 294 -14.32 0.38 10.96
C ASN A 294 -15.83 0.33 11.27
N PRO A 295 -16.71 0.47 10.27
CA PRO A 295 -18.16 0.48 10.51
C PRO A 295 -18.74 -0.83 11.04
N ASN A 296 -18.05 -1.96 10.88
CA ASN A 296 -18.41 -3.26 11.46
C ASN A 296 -17.62 -3.58 12.76
N HIS A 297 -17.09 -2.55 13.43
CA HIS A 297 -16.42 -2.72 14.71
C HIS A 297 -17.34 -3.41 15.73
N GLY A 298 -16.84 -4.47 16.37
CA GLY A 298 -17.61 -5.30 17.30
C GLY A 298 -18.56 -6.33 16.65
N ILE A 299 -18.67 -6.37 15.30
CA ILE A 299 -19.54 -7.28 14.57
C ILE A 299 -18.71 -8.32 13.79
N SER A 300 -18.02 -7.88 12.72
CA SER A 300 -17.11 -8.73 11.93
C SER A 300 -15.65 -8.33 12.09
N VAL A 301 -15.39 -7.20 12.72
CA VAL A 301 -14.05 -6.68 13.06
C VAL A 301 -13.98 -6.56 14.58
N PHE A 302 -13.33 -7.54 15.22
CA PHE A 302 -13.29 -7.62 16.68
C PHE A 302 -12.29 -6.61 17.27
N GLN A 303 -12.67 -5.98 18.37
CA GLN A 303 -11.87 -4.95 19.06
C GLN A 303 -10.51 -5.49 19.48
N GLU A 304 -10.47 -6.63 20.17
CA GLU A 304 -9.23 -7.26 20.64
C GLU A 304 -8.22 -7.51 19.51
N TYR A 305 -8.73 -7.94 18.34
CA TYR A 305 -7.88 -8.14 17.15
C TYR A 305 -7.29 -6.80 16.66
N LEU A 306 -8.12 -5.76 16.53
CA LEU A 306 -7.64 -4.46 16.07
C LEU A 306 -6.65 -3.83 17.05
N GLU A 307 -6.92 -3.88 18.35
CA GLU A 307 -6.01 -3.38 19.39
C GLU A 307 -4.67 -4.12 19.40
N SER A 308 -4.69 -5.45 19.20
CA SER A 308 -3.48 -6.24 19.06
C SER A 308 -2.66 -5.83 17.83
N GLN A 309 -3.32 -5.62 16.67
CA GLN A 309 -2.64 -5.15 15.47
C GLN A 309 -2.13 -3.71 15.61
N GLN A 310 -2.89 -2.82 16.27
CA GLN A 310 -2.48 -1.45 16.58
C GLN A 310 -1.24 -1.43 17.47
N ALA A 311 -1.25 -2.18 18.58
CA ALA A 311 -0.12 -2.29 19.48
C ALA A 311 1.15 -2.84 18.79
N ARG A 312 0.97 -3.79 17.85
CA ARG A 312 2.07 -4.30 17.02
C ARG A 312 2.61 -3.23 16.07
N ALA A 313 1.73 -2.45 15.46
CA ALA A 313 2.11 -1.37 14.53
C ALA A 313 2.81 -0.20 15.26
N ILE A 314 2.42 0.11 16.49
CA ILE A 314 3.07 1.12 17.32
C ILE A 314 4.50 0.70 17.69
N ARG A 315 4.71 -0.60 17.98
CA ARG A 315 6.03 -1.12 18.39
C ARG A 315 7.00 -1.36 17.23
N SER A 316 6.50 -1.44 15.99
CA SER A 316 7.34 -1.78 14.84
C SER A 316 6.87 -1.04 13.59
N ALA A 317 7.71 -0.16 13.07
CA ALA A 317 7.49 0.63 11.85
C ALA A 317 7.08 -0.24 10.64
N ARG A 318 7.63 -1.44 10.56
CA ARG A 318 7.31 -2.46 9.54
C ARG A 318 5.82 -2.76 9.42
N PHE A 319 5.09 -2.78 10.54
CA PHE A 319 3.66 -3.09 10.56
C PHE A 319 2.77 -1.85 10.46
N THR A 320 3.33 -0.66 10.69
CA THR A 320 2.60 0.61 10.73
C THR A 320 1.83 0.87 9.43
N ASN A 321 2.50 0.80 8.27
CA ASN A 321 1.83 1.08 6.99
C ASN A 321 0.81 0.01 6.62
N THR A 322 1.08 -1.26 6.92
CA THR A 322 0.09 -2.33 6.73
C THR A 322 -1.14 -2.11 7.61
N PHE A 323 -0.94 -1.73 8.87
CA PHE A 323 -2.03 -1.41 9.79
C PHE A 323 -2.83 -0.19 9.32
N LYS A 324 -2.15 0.92 9.00
CA LYS A 324 -2.75 2.15 8.47
C LYS A 324 -3.60 1.89 7.22
N THR A 325 -3.07 1.16 6.23
CA THR A 325 -3.80 0.90 4.98
C THR A 325 -4.93 -0.11 5.16
N LYS A 326 -4.70 -1.22 5.85
CA LYS A 326 -5.64 -2.35 5.86
C LYS A 326 -6.69 -2.27 6.97
N HIS A 327 -6.40 -1.58 8.09
CA HIS A 327 -7.31 -1.49 9.24
C HIS A 327 -7.83 -0.07 9.51
N LEU A 328 -7.12 0.97 9.10
CA LEU A 328 -7.58 2.35 9.24
C LEU A 328 -7.92 3.02 7.92
N ASN A 329 -7.63 2.33 6.81
CA ASN A 329 -7.91 2.80 5.46
C ASN A 329 -7.26 4.16 5.14
N LEU A 330 -6.08 4.37 5.70
CA LEU A 330 -5.23 5.52 5.44
C LEU A 330 -4.30 5.20 4.26
N TRP A 331 -4.30 6.05 3.25
CA TRP A 331 -3.32 5.95 2.18
C TRP A 331 -1.95 6.37 2.68
N VAL A 332 -0.94 5.61 2.30
CA VAL A 332 0.46 5.88 2.65
C VAL A 332 1.26 6.03 1.37
N SER A 333 2.18 6.97 1.35
CA SER A 333 2.91 7.38 0.14
C SER A 333 4.01 6.42 -0.32
N ALA A 334 4.17 5.28 0.32
CA ALA A 334 5.09 4.22 -0.11
C ALA A 334 4.65 2.87 0.45
N LYS A 335 4.97 1.74 -0.23
CA LYS A 335 5.20 0.48 0.46
C LYS A 335 6.17 0.81 1.57
N SER A 336 5.88 0.43 2.82
CA SER A 336 6.70 0.82 3.98
C SER A 336 8.18 0.61 3.68
N GLY A 337 8.94 1.67 3.65
CA GLY A 337 10.38 1.54 3.80
C GLY A 337 10.67 0.63 5.00
N PHE A 338 11.71 -0.16 4.94
CA PHE A 338 12.08 -1.03 6.05
C PHE A 338 12.45 -0.19 7.30
N PHE A 339 13.07 0.95 7.08
CA PHE A 339 13.50 1.87 8.13
C PHE A 339 12.45 2.95 8.42
N ASN A 340 12.28 3.30 9.70
CA ASN A 340 11.46 4.44 10.11
C ASN A 340 12.20 5.74 9.81
N MET A 341 11.66 6.55 8.91
CA MET A 341 12.31 7.80 8.50
C MET A 341 12.21 8.94 9.54
N GLU A 342 11.28 8.85 10.49
CA GLU A 342 11.24 9.77 11.64
C GLU A 342 12.39 9.48 12.61
N ASP A 343 12.61 8.18 12.92
CA ASP A 343 13.74 7.74 13.76
C ASP A 343 15.08 8.02 13.05
N TRP A 344 15.15 7.78 11.72
CA TRP A 344 16.32 8.14 10.91
C TRP A 344 16.63 9.65 11.02
N LYS A 345 15.61 10.50 10.87
CA LYS A 345 15.78 11.96 11.00
C LYS A 345 16.21 12.37 12.41
N ALA A 346 15.76 11.67 13.43
CA ALA A 346 16.19 11.91 14.81
C ALA A 346 17.67 11.52 15.07
N CYS A 347 18.23 10.66 14.22
CA CYS A 347 19.65 10.26 14.24
C CYS A 347 20.57 11.23 13.49
N GLU A 348 20.01 12.27 12.84
CA GLU A 348 20.79 13.27 12.12
C GLU A 348 21.53 14.19 13.08
N ASP A 349 22.84 14.27 12.91
CA ASP A 349 23.71 15.20 13.62
C ASP A 349 24.59 15.96 12.61
N THR A 350 24.15 17.15 12.24
CA THR A 350 24.85 18.02 11.28
C THR A 350 26.16 18.58 11.81
N THR A 351 26.50 18.33 13.08
CA THR A 351 27.78 18.73 13.68
C THR A 351 28.86 17.65 13.51
N LEU A 352 28.50 16.48 12.99
CA LEU A 352 29.46 15.42 12.70
C LEU A 352 30.41 15.85 11.58
N THR A 353 31.69 15.80 11.87
CA THR A 353 32.78 16.09 10.91
C THR A 353 33.82 14.98 10.96
N LEU A 354 34.61 14.84 9.89
CA LEU A 354 35.65 13.81 9.80
C LEU A 354 36.76 14.00 10.81
N GLU A 355 37.05 15.23 11.19
CA GLU A 355 38.09 15.58 12.19
C GLU A 355 37.81 14.94 13.56
N GLN A 356 36.55 14.70 13.89
CA GLN A 356 36.14 13.99 15.13
C GLN A 356 36.54 12.50 15.15
N PHE A 357 36.93 11.97 14.00
CA PHE A 357 37.30 10.58 13.79
C PHE A 357 38.74 10.40 13.29
N GLU A 358 39.53 11.45 13.35
CA GLU A 358 40.96 11.43 12.97
C GLU A 358 41.69 10.30 13.71
N GLY A 359 42.40 9.44 12.95
CA GLY A 359 43.14 8.29 13.48
C GLY A 359 42.25 7.11 13.93
N GLN A 360 40.92 7.18 13.85
CA GLN A 360 40.05 6.05 14.12
C GLN A 360 39.87 5.18 12.86
N GLU A 361 39.87 3.85 13.05
CA GLU A 361 39.56 2.95 11.95
C GLU A 361 38.11 3.08 11.47
N TRP A 362 37.94 2.91 10.16
CA TRP A 362 36.63 2.92 9.52
C TRP A 362 36.47 1.75 8.53
N ILE A 363 35.22 1.47 8.13
CA ILE A 363 34.89 0.47 7.11
C ILE A 363 34.28 1.18 5.92
N ALA A 364 34.79 0.85 4.70
CA ALA A 364 34.27 1.32 3.41
C ALA A 364 33.33 0.30 2.81
N GLY A 365 32.02 0.41 2.98
CA GLY A 365 31.07 -0.41 2.24
C GLY A 365 30.92 0.08 0.81
N PHE A 366 31.04 -0.80 -0.20
CA PHE A 366 30.88 -0.46 -1.60
C PHE A 366 29.72 -1.21 -2.23
N ASP A 367 28.77 -0.50 -2.81
CA ASP A 367 27.75 -1.05 -3.72
C ASP A 367 27.93 -0.40 -5.09
N LEU A 368 28.36 -1.18 -6.08
CA LEU A 368 28.89 -0.71 -7.35
C LEU A 368 28.17 -1.33 -8.52
N ALA A 369 27.88 -0.51 -9.53
CA ALA A 369 27.34 -0.91 -10.82
C ALA A 369 28.27 -0.44 -11.93
N ARG A 370 28.44 -1.27 -12.96
CA ARG A 370 29.37 -0.96 -14.05
C ARG A 370 28.82 0.07 -15.03
N LYS A 371 27.50 0.10 -15.25
CA LYS A 371 26.86 0.94 -16.28
C LYS A 371 25.54 1.52 -15.77
N LEU A 372 25.26 2.76 -16.16
CA LEU A 372 23.95 3.40 -16.06
C LEU A 372 23.32 3.41 -14.66
N ASP A 373 24.07 3.16 -13.61
CA ASP A 373 23.55 3.16 -12.24
C ASP A 373 24.44 3.98 -11.30
N MET A 374 23.88 4.32 -10.14
CA MET A 374 24.61 5.03 -9.10
C MET A 374 25.56 4.07 -8.39
N ASN A 375 26.72 4.57 -8.01
CA ASN A 375 27.71 3.87 -7.22
C ASN A 375 27.85 4.57 -5.88
N SER A 376 28.14 3.81 -4.83
CA SER A 376 28.22 4.35 -3.48
C SER A 376 29.37 3.76 -2.69
N ARG A 377 29.99 4.62 -1.87
CA ARG A 377 30.85 4.22 -0.77
C ARG A 377 30.29 4.76 0.53
N ALA A 378 29.81 3.88 1.41
CA ALA A 378 29.52 4.23 2.79
C ALA A 378 30.82 4.36 3.57
N ARG A 379 30.93 5.37 4.44
CA ARG A 379 32.00 5.50 5.41
C ARG A 379 31.42 5.31 6.81
N LEU A 380 31.80 4.22 7.49
CA LEU A 380 31.26 3.84 8.77
C LEU A 380 32.35 3.78 9.85
N PHE A 381 32.20 4.61 10.88
CA PHE A 381 32.92 4.52 12.13
C PHE A 381 32.05 3.91 13.21
N TRP A 382 32.65 3.38 14.29
CA TRP A 382 31.91 2.85 15.43
C TRP A 382 32.64 3.11 16.73
N ARG A 383 31.87 3.17 17.83
CA ARG A 383 32.39 3.33 19.19
C ARG A 383 31.57 2.48 20.15
N VAL A 384 32.20 1.90 21.15
CA VAL A 384 31.48 1.20 22.23
C VAL A 384 31.25 2.18 23.36
N ILE A 385 29.99 2.51 23.66
CA ILE A 385 29.58 3.44 24.72
C ILE A 385 28.64 2.68 25.64
N ASP A 386 28.98 2.59 26.93
CA ASP A 386 28.21 1.83 27.94
C ASP A 386 27.91 0.38 27.53
N GLY A 387 28.90 -0.29 26.91
CA GLY A 387 28.79 -1.68 26.45
C GLY A 387 27.89 -1.88 25.21
N LYS A 388 27.48 -0.81 24.53
CA LYS A 388 26.69 -0.84 23.29
C LYS A 388 27.45 -0.20 22.15
N THR A 389 27.36 -0.81 20.96
CA THR A 389 27.98 -0.25 19.76
C THR A 389 27.11 0.90 19.22
N HIS A 390 27.74 2.07 19.09
CA HIS A 390 27.23 3.23 18.39
C HIS A 390 27.92 3.33 17.03
N TYR A 391 27.14 3.67 16.00
CA TYR A 391 27.58 3.74 14.61
C TYR A 391 27.51 5.18 14.10
N TYR A 392 28.51 5.58 13.29
CA TYR A 392 28.60 6.93 12.76
C TYR A 392 28.86 6.85 11.25
N SER A 393 27.89 7.31 10.44
CA SER A 393 28.02 7.43 8.99
C SER A 393 28.36 8.88 8.64
N VAL A 394 29.61 9.14 8.24
CA VAL A 394 30.14 10.49 7.99
C VAL A 394 30.87 10.54 6.65
N GLY A 395 30.50 11.50 5.79
CA GLY A 395 31.10 11.70 4.47
C GLY A 395 30.94 10.50 3.53
N PRO A 396 29.73 9.92 3.39
CA PRO A 396 29.51 8.95 2.33
C PRO A 396 29.69 9.58 0.96
N LYS A 397 30.13 8.82 -0.04
CA LYS A 397 30.36 9.28 -1.40
C LYS A 397 29.50 8.54 -2.41
N PHE A 398 29.09 9.26 -3.46
CA PHE A 398 28.24 8.76 -4.52
C PHE A 398 28.76 9.23 -5.88
N TRP A 399 28.71 8.33 -6.88
CA TRP A 399 29.14 8.61 -8.24
C TRP A 399 28.08 8.15 -9.22
N VAL A 400 27.98 8.83 -10.34
CA VAL A 400 27.10 8.47 -11.45
C VAL A 400 27.75 8.83 -12.78
N PRO A 401 27.56 8.03 -13.86
CA PRO A 401 28.01 8.44 -15.19
C PRO A 401 27.29 9.71 -15.68
N TYR A 402 27.98 10.55 -16.45
CA TYR A 402 27.42 11.76 -17.04
C TYR A 402 26.12 11.48 -17.80
N ASP A 403 26.08 10.44 -18.63
CA ASP A 403 24.90 10.09 -19.41
C ASP A 403 23.71 9.70 -18.54
N THR A 404 23.94 9.08 -17.40
CA THR A 404 22.87 8.76 -16.44
C THR A 404 22.33 10.00 -15.75
N ALA A 405 23.17 10.98 -15.43
CA ALA A 405 22.73 12.20 -14.77
C ALA A 405 22.04 13.18 -15.72
N PHE A 406 22.51 13.28 -16.98
CA PHE A 406 22.11 14.37 -17.88
C PHE A 406 21.41 13.92 -19.16
N ASN A 407 21.64 12.68 -19.66
CA ASN A 407 21.17 12.18 -20.93
C ASN A 407 20.12 11.05 -20.83
N THR A 408 19.50 10.85 -19.65
CA THR A 408 18.49 9.80 -19.45
C THR A 408 17.10 10.28 -19.90
N ASP A 409 16.27 9.35 -20.39
CA ASP A 409 14.86 9.58 -20.71
C ASP A 409 14.00 9.83 -19.44
N ASN A 410 14.48 9.43 -18.26
CA ASN A 410 13.81 9.66 -16.99
C ASN A 410 14.10 11.06 -16.45
N LYS A 411 13.33 12.03 -16.90
CA LYS A 411 13.48 13.45 -16.54
C LYS A 411 13.49 13.70 -15.02
N ARG A 412 12.62 13.01 -14.27
CA ARG A 412 12.51 13.18 -12.82
C ARG A 412 13.80 12.74 -12.09
N MET A 413 14.40 11.64 -12.56
CA MET A 413 15.65 11.14 -12.01
C MET A 413 16.81 12.06 -12.38
N SER A 414 16.87 12.54 -13.63
CA SER A 414 17.85 13.49 -14.12
C SER A 414 17.81 14.80 -13.30
N GLU A 415 16.64 15.38 -13.10
CA GLU A 415 16.48 16.60 -12.28
C GLU A 415 16.99 16.39 -10.84
N ARG A 416 16.74 15.23 -10.25
CA ARG A 416 17.23 14.88 -8.93
C ARG A 416 18.74 14.76 -8.88
N PHE A 417 19.34 14.04 -9.82
CA PHE A 417 20.79 13.89 -9.90
C PHE A 417 21.47 15.23 -10.13
N GLN A 418 20.96 16.06 -11.03
CA GLN A 418 21.49 17.41 -11.26
C GLN A 418 21.42 18.29 -10.00
N ALA A 419 20.36 18.19 -9.22
CA ALA A 419 20.25 18.92 -7.95
C ALA A 419 21.36 18.50 -6.96
N TRP A 420 21.65 17.18 -6.88
CA TRP A 420 22.72 16.68 -6.01
C TRP A 420 24.13 16.97 -6.53
N VAL A 421 24.33 17.00 -7.84
CA VAL A 421 25.59 17.49 -8.44
C VAL A 421 25.82 18.96 -8.09
N ASN A 422 24.79 19.80 -8.27
CA ASN A 422 24.86 21.22 -7.96
C ASN A 422 25.12 21.48 -6.48
N SER A 423 24.63 20.63 -5.58
CA SER A 423 24.87 20.71 -4.13
C SER A 423 26.13 19.96 -3.66
N LYS A 424 26.93 19.40 -4.59
CA LYS A 424 28.20 18.68 -4.33
C LYS A 424 28.04 17.42 -3.46
N HIS A 425 26.89 16.75 -3.55
CA HIS A 425 26.66 15.47 -2.89
C HIS A 425 26.83 14.28 -3.84
N LEU A 426 26.83 14.51 -5.15
CA LEU A 426 26.97 13.51 -6.19
C LEU A 426 28.10 13.89 -7.15
N ASP A 427 29.08 13.02 -7.30
CA ASP A 427 30.17 13.17 -8.27
C ASP A 427 29.79 12.53 -9.62
N VAL A 428 30.23 13.12 -10.71
CA VAL A 428 29.89 12.68 -12.07
C VAL A 428 31.18 12.27 -12.79
N THR A 429 31.21 11.01 -13.24
CA THR A 429 32.31 10.51 -14.08
C THR A 429 32.00 10.71 -15.57
N ASP A 430 33.02 10.86 -16.40
CA ASP A 430 32.85 11.14 -17.83
C ASP A 430 32.24 9.94 -18.58
N GLY A 431 31.28 10.21 -19.47
CA GLY A 431 30.67 9.24 -20.40
C GLY A 431 29.56 8.40 -19.80
N ALA A 432 29.44 7.16 -20.28
CA ALA A 432 28.35 6.23 -19.95
C ALA A 432 28.71 5.16 -18.90
N GLU A 433 29.96 5.08 -18.49
CA GLU A 433 30.47 4.09 -17.53
C GLU A 433 31.20 4.80 -16.38
N ILE A 434 31.22 4.14 -15.21
CA ILE A 434 31.93 4.64 -14.04
C ILE A 434 33.44 4.46 -14.21
N ASP A 435 34.23 5.49 -13.93
CA ASP A 435 35.68 5.35 -13.80
C ASP A 435 36.06 4.95 -12.36
N TYR A 436 36.35 3.67 -12.17
CA TYR A 436 36.73 3.14 -10.85
C TYR A 436 38.04 3.72 -10.30
N ARG A 437 38.89 4.35 -11.14
CA ARG A 437 40.09 5.04 -10.65
C ARG A 437 39.73 6.27 -9.80
N GLU A 438 38.68 6.99 -10.15
CA GLU A 438 38.18 8.11 -9.33
C GLU A 438 37.74 7.64 -7.96
N ILE A 439 37.05 6.47 -7.89
CA ILE A 439 36.62 5.87 -6.61
C ILE A 439 37.83 5.42 -5.78
N LEU A 440 38.85 4.85 -6.43
CA LEU A 440 40.08 4.41 -5.76
C LEU A 440 40.85 5.63 -5.18
N GLU A 441 41.06 6.67 -5.99
CA GLU A 441 41.78 7.88 -5.52
C GLU A 441 41.05 8.58 -4.39
N ASP A 442 39.72 8.74 -4.45
CA ASP A 442 38.94 9.27 -3.33
C ASP A 442 39.05 8.39 -2.07
N THR A 443 39.15 7.06 -2.24
CA THR A 443 39.35 6.13 -1.13
C THR A 443 40.73 6.24 -0.50
N LYS A 444 41.80 6.46 -1.31
CA LYS A 444 43.16 6.76 -0.83
C LYS A 444 43.20 8.06 -0.03
N GLU A 445 42.57 9.11 -0.56
CA GLU A 445 42.49 10.39 0.16
C GLU A 445 41.78 10.24 1.51
N ALA A 446 40.68 9.47 1.53
CA ALA A 446 39.95 9.16 2.74
C ALA A 446 40.77 8.37 3.76
N ASN A 447 41.64 7.45 3.30
CA ASN A 447 42.55 6.68 4.16
C ASN A 447 43.65 7.53 4.77
N HIS A 448 44.06 8.62 4.11
CA HIS A 448 45.03 9.58 4.71
C HIS A 448 44.45 10.31 5.94
N GLN A 449 43.12 10.48 6.00
CA GLN A 449 42.43 11.15 7.13
C GLN A 449 42.20 10.18 8.29
N ALA A 450 41.87 8.96 7.99
CA ALA A 450 41.57 7.90 8.97
C ALA A 450 41.92 6.54 8.37
N PRO A 451 42.52 5.58 9.14
CA PRO A 451 42.96 4.30 8.60
C PRO A 451 41.76 3.42 8.20
N LEU A 452 41.73 2.99 6.93
CA LEU A 452 40.73 2.07 6.40
C LEU A 452 41.05 0.65 6.84
N ARG A 453 40.11 0.00 7.55
CA ARG A 453 40.27 -1.35 8.07
C ARG A 453 39.89 -2.42 7.06
N GLU A 454 38.70 -2.28 6.44
CA GLU A 454 38.12 -3.25 5.52
C GLU A 454 37.23 -2.59 4.49
N SER A 455 37.14 -3.23 3.30
CA SER A 455 36.34 -2.77 2.18
C SER A 455 35.32 -3.83 1.75
N PRO A 456 34.19 -4.04 2.48
CA PRO A 456 33.12 -4.92 2.02
C PRO A 456 32.56 -4.46 0.66
N ILE A 457 32.54 -5.37 -0.31
CA ILE A 457 32.18 -5.06 -1.70
C ILE A 457 31.34 -6.19 -2.30
N ASP A 458 30.30 -5.84 -3.09
CA ASP A 458 29.54 -6.84 -3.86
C ASP A 458 30.38 -7.37 -5.03
N PRO A 459 30.40 -8.69 -5.26
CA PRO A 459 31.18 -9.30 -6.34
C PRO A 459 30.70 -8.91 -7.75
N HIS A 460 29.44 -8.46 -7.90
CA HIS A 460 28.87 -8.13 -9.18
C HIS A 460 29.40 -6.79 -9.73
N GLY A 461 30.22 -6.86 -10.77
CA GLY A 461 30.73 -5.69 -11.51
C GLY A 461 31.99 -5.05 -10.94
N ALA A 462 32.46 -5.42 -9.78
CA ALA A 462 33.51 -4.75 -9.03
C ALA A 462 34.88 -5.46 -9.03
N THR A 463 35.09 -6.50 -9.84
CA THR A 463 36.33 -7.31 -9.82
C THR A 463 37.60 -6.47 -10.02
N GLY A 464 37.59 -5.48 -10.92
CA GLY A 464 38.72 -4.62 -11.15
C GLY A 464 39.08 -3.77 -9.92
N LEU A 465 38.10 -3.04 -9.39
CA LEU A 465 38.31 -2.21 -8.21
C LEU A 465 38.70 -3.05 -6.98
N SER A 466 38.16 -4.27 -6.85
CA SER A 466 38.54 -5.15 -5.74
C SER A 466 40.03 -5.53 -5.77
N HIS A 467 40.61 -5.76 -6.94
CA HIS A 467 42.05 -5.99 -7.08
C HIS A 467 42.86 -4.73 -6.78
N ASP A 468 42.41 -3.58 -7.30
CA ASP A 468 43.10 -2.31 -7.07
C ASP A 468 43.08 -1.91 -5.57
N LEU A 469 41.98 -2.21 -4.84
CA LEU A 469 41.88 -2.01 -3.40
C LEU A 469 42.81 -2.96 -2.63
N ASP A 470 42.96 -4.21 -3.09
CA ASP A 470 43.86 -5.19 -2.47
C ASP A 470 45.33 -4.79 -2.65
N ASP A 471 45.71 -4.34 -3.85
CA ASP A 471 47.05 -3.82 -4.15
C ASP A 471 47.43 -2.60 -3.29
N GLU A 472 46.47 -1.78 -2.91
CA GLU A 472 46.66 -0.64 -1.99
C GLU A 472 46.58 -1.05 -0.49
N GLY A 473 46.31 -2.32 -0.19
CA GLY A 473 46.23 -2.83 1.19
C GLY A 473 44.92 -2.48 1.90
N PHE A 474 43.82 -2.17 1.17
CA PHE A 474 42.52 -1.78 1.73
C PHE A 474 41.59 -2.95 2.05
N ASN A 475 42.13 -4.17 2.09
CA ASN A 475 41.47 -5.39 2.56
C ASN A 475 40.03 -5.59 2.00
N PRO A 476 39.83 -5.80 0.70
CA PRO A 476 38.52 -5.99 0.12
C PRO A 476 37.91 -7.32 0.56
N ILE A 477 36.66 -7.28 1.02
CA ILE A 477 35.90 -8.46 1.47
C ILE A 477 34.66 -8.62 0.62
N THR A 478 34.61 -9.71 -0.15
CA THR A 478 33.46 -10.00 -1.02
C THR A 478 32.23 -10.39 -0.19
N ILE A 479 31.15 -9.64 -0.34
CA ILE A 479 29.86 -9.88 0.33
C ILE A 479 28.75 -9.99 -0.73
N THR A 480 28.19 -11.18 -0.89
CA THR A 480 27.02 -11.40 -1.74
C THR A 480 25.76 -10.87 -1.06
N GLN A 481 24.92 -10.16 -1.78
CA GLN A 481 23.66 -9.55 -1.27
C GLN A 481 22.53 -10.60 -1.12
N ASN A 482 22.78 -11.63 -0.32
CA ASN A 482 21.82 -12.69 -0.02
C ASN A 482 21.22 -12.54 1.39
N TYR A 483 20.28 -13.40 1.74
CA TYR A 483 19.62 -13.38 3.05
C TYR A 483 20.58 -13.59 4.21
N THR A 484 21.56 -14.47 4.06
CA THR A 484 22.51 -14.84 5.11
C THR A 484 23.42 -13.68 5.48
N ASN A 485 23.94 -12.97 4.47
CA ASN A 485 24.92 -11.92 4.68
C ASN A 485 24.28 -10.57 5.07
N MET A 486 23.03 -10.34 4.66
CA MET A 486 22.39 -9.02 4.83
C MET A 486 21.45 -8.93 6.03
N SER A 487 20.89 -10.08 6.49
CA SER A 487 19.79 -10.07 7.44
C SER A 487 20.15 -9.46 8.80
N ASP A 488 21.23 -9.90 9.39
CA ASP A 488 21.60 -9.48 10.76
C ASP A 488 22.09 -8.03 10.76
N ALA A 489 22.85 -7.63 9.74
CA ALA A 489 23.29 -6.25 9.57
C ALA A 489 22.11 -5.28 9.36
N MET A 490 21.12 -5.69 8.56
CA MET A 490 19.92 -4.88 8.30
C MET A 490 19.07 -4.72 9.56
N LYS A 491 18.91 -5.76 10.35
CA LYS A 491 18.20 -5.71 11.65
C LYS A 491 18.97 -4.88 12.70
N GLU A 492 20.30 -4.98 12.74
CA GLU A 492 21.10 -4.17 13.66
C GLU A 492 21.00 -2.68 13.28
N LEU A 493 21.05 -2.34 11.99
CA LEU A 493 20.84 -0.95 11.56
C LEU A 493 19.47 -0.45 12.00
N GLU A 494 18.38 -1.22 11.82
CA GLU A 494 17.04 -0.86 12.28
C GLU A 494 17.02 -0.64 13.80
N ALA A 495 17.60 -1.58 14.56
CA ALA A 495 17.65 -1.50 16.02
C ALA A 495 18.50 -0.31 16.51
N ALA A 496 19.62 -0.02 15.85
CA ALA A 496 20.49 1.12 16.18
C ALA A 496 19.81 2.46 15.89
N ILE A 497 19.10 2.59 14.77
CA ILE A 497 18.29 3.78 14.43
C ILE A 497 17.21 3.98 15.48
N THR A 498 16.39 2.97 15.76
CA THR A 498 15.28 3.06 16.72
C THR A 498 15.77 3.36 18.15
N ALA A 499 16.95 2.86 18.53
CA ALA A 499 17.53 3.09 19.85
C ALA A 499 18.36 4.38 19.96
N GLY A 500 18.49 5.18 18.91
CA GLY A 500 19.34 6.39 18.90
C GLY A 500 20.84 6.09 19.02
N ARG A 501 21.28 4.87 18.60
CA ARG A 501 22.70 4.46 18.57
C ARG A 501 23.36 4.67 17.20
N PHE A 502 22.57 5.02 16.20
CA PHE A 502 23.06 5.40 14.87
C PHE A 502 23.12 6.91 14.76
N HIS A 503 24.18 7.43 14.13
CA HIS A 503 24.39 8.87 13.93
C HIS A 503 24.83 9.11 12.49
N HIS A 504 24.29 10.14 11.81
CA HIS A 504 24.69 10.48 10.44
C HIS A 504 24.73 11.99 10.20
N ASP A 505 25.53 12.40 9.23
CA ASP A 505 25.81 13.80 8.88
C ASP A 505 24.69 14.50 8.07
N GLY A 506 23.56 13.81 7.83
CA GLY A 506 22.44 14.38 7.08
C GLY A 506 22.59 14.32 5.56
N ASN A 507 23.50 13.50 5.01
CA ASN A 507 23.68 13.37 3.56
C ASN A 507 22.33 13.04 2.86
N PRO A 508 21.88 13.88 1.87
CA PRO A 508 20.56 13.74 1.26
C PRO A 508 20.42 12.48 0.38
N ILE A 509 21.51 12.00 -0.24
CA ILE A 509 21.49 10.79 -1.06
C ILE A 509 21.39 9.57 -0.16
N MET A 510 22.18 9.50 0.93
CA MET A 510 22.07 8.42 1.91
C MET A 510 20.66 8.35 2.51
N THR A 511 20.10 9.47 2.91
CA THR A 511 18.73 9.58 3.44
C THR A 511 17.70 9.08 2.43
N TRP A 512 17.84 9.43 1.15
CA TRP A 512 16.98 8.94 0.10
C TRP A 512 17.12 7.42 -0.13
N CYS A 513 18.36 6.90 -0.16
CA CYS A 513 18.62 5.47 -0.30
C CYS A 513 18.01 4.66 0.85
N ILE A 514 18.17 5.10 2.09
CA ILE A 514 17.57 4.47 3.28
C ILE A 514 16.04 4.44 3.18
N GLY A 515 15.43 5.54 2.75
CA GLY A 515 13.98 5.64 2.57
C GLY A 515 13.41 4.71 1.48
N ASN A 516 14.23 4.29 0.52
CA ASN A 516 13.84 3.40 -0.58
C ASN A 516 13.98 1.91 -0.26
N VAL A 517 14.61 1.56 0.86
CA VAL A 517 14.83 0.13 1.23
C VAL A 517 13.52 -0.53 1.61
N ILE A 518 13.21 -1.63 0.95
CA ILE A 518 12.13 -2.55 1.35
C ILE A 518 12.76 -3.84 1.86
N GLY A 519 12.21 -4.38 2.96
CA GLY A 519 12.60 -5.70 3.45
C GLY A 519 11.93 -6.82 2.65
N LYS A 520 12.72 -7.63 1.93
CA LYS A 520 12.25 -8.90 1.37
C LYS A 520 12.53 -10.00 2.38
N PHE A 521 11.47 -10.65 2.88
CA PHE A 521 11.59 -11.72 3.85
C PHE A 521 11.73 -13.08 3.17
N LEU A 522 12.45 -13.99 3.85
CA LEU A 522 12.56 -15.36 3.37
C LEU A 522 11.19 -16.06 3.46
N PRO A 523 10.70 -16.69 2.38
CA PRO A 523 9.42 -17.40 2.42
C PRO A 523 9.38 -18.43 3.56
N GLY A 524 8.42 -18.29 4.47
CA GLY A 524 8.25 -19.15 5.64
C GLY A 524 9.10 -18.78 6.86
N ASN A 525 9.94 -17.77 6.79
CA ASN A 525 10.71 -17.26 7.92
C ASN A 525 10.78 -15.73 7.90
N ASP A 526 9.92 -15.10 8.70
CA ASP A 526 9.81 -13.64 8.79
C ASP A 526 10.96 -12.98 9.58
N ASP A 527 11.88 -13.75 10.15
CA ASP A 527 13.04 -13.22 10.87
C ASP A 527 14.27 -13.04 9.99
N VAL A 528 14.24 -13.56 8.77
CA VAL A 528 15.33 -13.45 7.81
C VAL A 528 14.95 -12.53 6.68
N VAL A 529 15.69 -11.42 6.53
CA VAL A 529 15.36 -10.31 5.62
C VAL A 529 16.57 -9.87 4.81
N ARG A 530 16.34 -9.40 3.58
CA ARG A 530 17.37 -8.70 2.80
C ARG A 530 16.80 -7.42 2.18
N PRO A 531 17.64 -6.41 1.89
CA PRO A 531 17.19 -5.19 1.23
C PRO A 531 16.82 -5.45 -0.23
N ILE A 532 15.77 -4.81 -0.70
CA ILE A 532 15.41 -4.69 -2.12
C ILE A 532 14.89 -3.28 -2.40
N LYS A 533 15.02 -2.81 -3.65
CA LYS A 533 14.41 -1.56 -4.11
C LYS A 533 12.94 -1.74 -4.49
N GLN A 534 12.15 -0.68 -4.34
CA GLN A 534 10.71 -0.71 -4.64
C GLN A 534 10.37 -0.67 -6.13
N GLY A 535 11.30 -0.30 -6.99
CA GLY A 535 11.16 -0.16 -8.44
C GLY A 535 12.47 0.30 -9.02
N ASP A 536 12.58 0.36 -10.34
CA ASP A 536 13.85 0.68 -11.00
C ASP A 536 14.31 2.12 -10.76
N ASP A 537 13.37 3.04 -10.50
CA ASP A 537 13.65 4.45 -10.24
C ASP A 537 14.11 4.73 -8.79
N ASN A 538 13.96 3.77 -7.88
CA ASN A 538 14.38 3.93 -6.49
C ASN A 538 15.72 3.24 -6.26
N LYS A 539 16.74 4.02 -5.95
CA LYS A 539 18.08 3.50 -5.66
C LYS A 539 18.25 3.25 -4.17
N ILE A 540 18.99 2.20 -3.83
CA ILE A 540 19.30 1.80 -2.44
C ILE A 540 20.79 1.57 -2.23
N ASP A 541 21.63 1.93 -3.20
CA ASP A 541 23.06 1.63 -3.23
C ASP A 541 23.76 2.09 -1.97
N GLY A 542 23.52 3.34 -1.51
CA GLY A 542 24.08 3.84 -0.26
C GLY A 542 23.65 3.03 0.97
N ALA A 543 22.39 2.59 1.01
CA ALA A 543 21.88 1.78 2.11
C ALA A 543 22.50 0.37 2.10
N VAL A 544 22.66 -0.24 0.94
CA VAL A 544 23.31 -1.55 0.78
C VAL A 544 24.77 -1.49 1.21
N ALA A 545 25.50 -0.47 0.74
CA ALA A 545 26.87 -0.21 1.15
C ALA A 545 27.00 -0.06 2.67
N LEU A 546 26.09 0.69 3.29
CA LEU A 546 26.07 0.89 4.75
C LEU A 546 25.75 -0.40 5.51
N ILE A 547 24.76 -1.19 5.03
CA ILE A 547 24.40 -2.48 5.63
C ILE A 547 25.59 -3.45 5.58
N MET A 548 26.32 -3.52 4.45
CA MET A 548 27.51 -4.36 4.36
C MET A 548 28.62 -3.91 5.34
N ALA A 549 28.82 -2.62 5.51
CA ALA A 549 29.78 -2.08 6.47
C ALA A 549 29.41 -2.44 7.92
N ILE A 550 28.13 -2.32 8.30
CA ILE A 550 27.62 -2.77 9.62
C ILE A 550 27.84 -4.27 9.83
N GLY A 551 27.60 -5.07 8.78
CA GLY A 551 27.85 -6.52 8.82
C GLY A 551 29.28 -6.87 9.18
N ARG A 552 30.25 -6.06 8.72
CA ARG A 552 31.68 -6.26 9.10
C ARG A 552 31.96 -5.85 10.53
N VAL A 553 31.36 -4.75 11.03
CA VAL A 553 31.49 -4.40 12.46
C VAL A 553 30.96 -5.53 13.34
N LEU A 554 29.81 -6.13 13.01
CA LEU A 554 29.24 -7.27 13.75
C LEU A 554 30.14 -8.51 13.69
N ALA A 555 30.72 -8.83 12.54
CA ALA A 555 31.61 -9.98 12.38
C ALA A 555 32.89 -9.82 13.22
N ASN A 556 33.44 -8.61 13.27
CA ASN A 556 34.66 -8.28 14.00
C ASN A 556 34.46 -8.17 15.52
N ALA A 557 33.24 -7.93 15.98
CA ALA A 557 32.92 -7.84 17.42
C ALA A 557 33.11 -9.17 18.19
N GLY A 558 33.24 -10.30 17.48
CA GLY A 558 33.54 -11.61 18.05
C GLY A 558 35.02 -11.99 18.05
N GLU A 559 35.89 -11.22 17.44
CA GLU A 559 37.34 -11.48 17.48
C GLU A 559 37.92 -10.95 18.79
N PRO A 560 38.68 -11.78 19.54
CA PRO A 560 39.35 -11.29 20.73
C PRO A 560 40.38 -10.22 20.33
N ASP A 561 40.33 -9.08 21.00
CA ASP A 561 41.33 -8.03 20.83
C ASP A 561 42.73 -8.59 21.20
N ALA A 562 43.49 -8.92 20.17
CA ALA A 562 44.83 -9.44 20.32
C ALA A 562 45.88 -8.34 20.56
N SER A 563 45.52 -7.06 20.52
CA SER A 563 46.45 -5.94 20.70
C SER A 563 47.13 -5.97 22.08
N GLY A 564 46.38 -6.30 23.12
CA GLY A 564 46.92 -6.48 24.45
C GLY A 564 47.89 -7.69 24.59
N PHE A 565 47.80 -8.67 23.70
CA PHE A 565 48.73 -9.81 23.68
C PHE A 565 50.09 -9.44 23.07
N PHE A 566 50.11 -8.56 22.09
CA PHE A 566 51.34 -8.08 21.48
C PHE A 566 52.05 -7.03 22.31
N GLU A 567 51.35 -6.23 23.13
CA GLU A 567 51.94 -5.27 24.05
C GLU A 567 52.55 -5.97 25.32
N ASN A 568 52.02 -7.11 25.75
CA ASN A 568 52.52 -7.90 26.86
C ASN A 568 52.51 -9.41 26.54
N PRO A 569 53.46 -9.94 25.74
CA PRO A 569 53.49 -11.35 25.40
C PRO A 569 53.82 -12.17 26.66
N ILE A 570 52.86 -12.99 27.11
CA ILE A 570 53.08 -14.01 28.13
C ILE A 570 53.94 -15.10 27.50
N MET A 571 55.21 -15.10 27.76
CA MET A 571 56.09 -16.22 27.43
C MET A 571 55.72 -17.39 28.33
N VAL A 572 55.00 -18.37 27.80
CA VAL A 572 54.83 -19.68 28.45
C VAL A 572 56.12 -20.44 28.20
N GLY A 573 56.96 -20.53 29.24
CA GLY A 573 58.17 -21.34 29.17
C GLY A 573 57.82 -22.83 29.01
N LEU A 574 58.51 -23.47 28.03
CA LEU A 574 58.59 -24.92 27.87
C LEU A 574 59.38 -25.54 29.02
#